data_e5007558af93d180fd49256b68279c93
#
_entry.id   e5007558af93d180fd49256b68279c93
#
_cell.length_a   1.000
_cell.length_b   1.000
_cell.length_c   1.000
_cell.angle_alpha   90.00
_cell.angle_beta   90.00
_cell.angle_gamma   90.00
#
_symmetry.space_group_name_H-M   'P 1'
#
loop_
_entity.id
_entity.type
_entity.pdbx_description
1 polymer ?
#
loop_
_entity_poly.entity_id
_entity_poly.type
_entity_poly.pdbx_seq_one_letter_code
_entity_poly.pdbx_strand_id
1 'polypeptide(L)'
;MKQNRRILATIVILVVATLLAASCCNRKKAEDQRPAAVPEETSLLTAIDDYFIKEIASNYEPAPYSVPFHNFLAVDDTDPQDILVWGDFWLLNYKQAGDTLKCVSGGNYSGKLHLRKRDDGGFDVVSFEQVGDGSQYLPTAKAIFGDKFDAFQKANADEKQREEIRQSVLAAYVSKNGLPVKYYQDFGWPAVRLPEGTAENQAASRNQSMSQ
;
A
#
# COMPACT_ATOMS: atom_id res chain seq x y z
N MET A 1 -56.20 -32.94 -20.03
CA MET A 1 -55.67 -31.66 -19.52
C MET A 1 -56.24 -31.20 -18.17
N LYS A 2 -56.98 -32.03 -17.43
CA LYS A 2 -57.55 -31.67 -16.11
C LYS A 2 -56.75 -32.21 -14.89
N GLN A 3 -55.82 -33.13 -15.07
CA GLN A 3 -55.11 -33.84 -14.02
C GLN A 3 -53.85 -33.06 -13.51
N ASN A 4 -53.21 -32.28 -14.38
CA ASN A 4 -51.98 -31.52 -14.00
C ASN A 4 -52.29 -30.24 -13.17
N ARG A 5 -53.50 -29.73 -13.17
CA ARG A 5 -53.87 -28.54 -12.37
C ARG A 5 -54.07 -28.83 -10.88
N ARG A 6 -54.39 -30.10 -10.54
CA ARG A 6 -54.60 -30.49 -9.14
C ARG A 6 -53.30 -30.79 -8.40
N ILE A 7 -52.29 -31.24 -9.12
CA ILE A 7 -50.94 -31.53 -8.56
C ILE A 7 -50.19 -30.23 -8.23
N LEU A 8 -50.34 -29.18 -9.09
CA LEU A 8 -49.70 -27.88 -8.83
C LEU A 8 -50.29 -27.15 -7.59
N ALA A 9 -51.63 -27.29 -7.38
CA ALA A 9 -52.29 -26.66 -6.24
C ALA A 9 -51.87 -27.27 -4.89
N THR A 10 -51.57 -28.57 -4.88
CA THR A 10 -51.20 -29.32 -3.66
C THR A 10 -49.75 -29.04 -3.26
N ILE A 11 -48.84 -28.81 -4.22
CA ILE A 11 -47.43 -28.49 -3.97
C ILE A 11 -47.29 -27.05 -3.43
N VAL A 12 -48.10 -26.11 -3.91
CA VAL A 12 -48.04 -24.69 -3.41
C VAL A 12 -48.53 -24.59 -1.96
N ILE A 13 -49.49 -25.40 -1.55
CA ILE A 13 -50.01 -25.37 -0.16
C ILE A 13 -48.98 -26.01 0.82
N LEU A 14 -48.19 -27.00 0.38
CA LEU A 14 -47.21 -27.66 1.22
C LEU A 14 -45.96 -26.76 1.45
N VAL A 15 -45.61 -25.91 0.51
CA VAL A 15 -44.45 -24.97 0.63
C VAL A 15 -44.79 -23.77 1.55
N VAL A 16 -46.04 -23.35 1.60
CA VAL A 16 -46.47 -22.25 2.49
C VAL A 16 -46.55 -22.71 3.96
N ALA A 17 -46.90 -23.98 4.21
CA ALA A 17 -46.98 -24.53 5.58
C ALA A 17 -45.59 -24.74 6.24
N THR A 18 -44.55 -24.97 5.45
CA THR A 18 -43.17 -25.12 5.98
C THR A 18 -42.45 -23.83 6.29
N LEU A 19 -42.93 -22.68 5.79
CA LEU A 19 -42.34 -21.36 6.06
C LEU A 19 -42.84 -20.71 7.37
N LEU A 20 -43.86 -21.23 8.02
CA LEU A 20 -44.41 -20.70 9.26
C LEU A 20 -43.87 -21.39 10.54
N ALA A 21 -43.12 -22.50 10.41
CA ALA A 21 -42.56 -23.20 11.59
C ALA A 21 -41.10 -22.84 11.93
N ALA A 22 -40.47 -21.95 11.15
CA ALA A 22 -39.06 -21.58 11.37
C ALA A 22 -38.85 -20.24 12.13
N SER A 23 -39.90 -19.68 12.73
CA SER A 23 -39.85 -18.34 13.35
C SER A 23 -39.75 -18.31 14.88
N CYS A 24 -39.27 -19.37 15.51
CA CYS A 24 -39.08 -19.37 16.97
C CYS A 24 -37.80 -20.11 17.38
N CYS A 25 -36.62 -19.61 17.02
CA CYS A 25 -35.34 -19.86 17.73
C CYS A 25 -34.24 -18.96 17.17
N ASN A 26 -34.45 -17.65 17.15
CA ASN A 26 -33.36 -16.71 16.87
C ASN A 26 -32.65 -16.38 18.21
N ARG A 27 -31.92 -17.37 18.76
CA ARG A 27 -30.83 -17.09 19.68
C ARG A 27 -29.76 -16.36 18.85
N LYS A 28 -29.66 -15.05 19.03
CA LYS A 28 -28.52 -14.26 18.57
C LYS A 28 -27.24 -14.91 19.09
N LYS A 29 -26.58 -15.74 18.26
CA LYS A 29 -25.16 -15.95 18.37
C LYS A 29 -24.54 -14.58 18.26
N ALA A 30 -23.85 -14.15 19.31
CA ALA A 30 -22.94 -13.02 19.22
C ALA A 30 -21.98 -13.37 18.09
N GLU A 31 -22.12 -12.69 16.98
CA GLU A 31 -21.21 -12.76 15.85
C GLU A 31 -19.90 -12.22 16.41
N ASP A 32 -18.93 -13.11 16.56
CA ASP A 32 -17.56 -12.79 16.88
C ASP A 32 -17.09 -11.77 15.82
N GLN A 33 -17.05 -10.50 16.20
CA GLN A 33 -16.54 -9.43 15.36
C GLN A 33 -15.02 -9.59 15.28
N ARG A 34 -14.60 -10.61 14.52
CA ARG A 34 -13.22 -10.67 14.06
C ARG A 34 -12.98 -9.40 13.25
N PRO A 35 -11.96 -8.59 13.58
CA PRO A 35 -11.62 -7.43 12.77
C PRO A 35 -11.55 -7.84 11.30
N ALA A 36 -12.11 -7.04 10.40
CA ALA A 36 -12.02 -7.31 8.98
C ALA A 36 -10.53 -7.50 8.64
N ALA A 37 -10.21 -8.60 7.96
CA ALA A 37 -8.85 -8.88 7.55
C ALA A 37 -8.34 -7.69 6.72
N VAL A 38 -7.22 -7.12 7.11
CA VAL A 38 -6.54 -6.06 6.34
C VAL A 38 -6.24 -6.67 4.97
N PRO A 39 -6.57 -5.99 3.85
CA PRO A 39 -6.22 -6.48 2.53
C PRO A 39 -4.73 -6.82 2.46
N GLU A 40 -4.38 -7.92 1.79
CA GLU A 40 -3.00 -8.44 1.72
C GLU A 40 -2.01 -7.38 1.21
N GLU A 41 -2.40 -6.62 0.19
CA GLU A 41 -1.65 -5.48 -0.34
C GLU A 41 -1.35 -4.43 0.72
N THR A 42 -2.34 -4.04 1.54
CA THR A 42 -2.16 -3.06 2.62
C THR A 42 -1.19 -3.58 3.67
N SER A 43 -1.20 -4.89 3.95
CA SER A 43 -0.29 -5.52 4.90
C SER A 43 1.16 -5.54 4.38
N LEU A 44 1.37 -5.79 3.08
CA LEU A 44 2.67 -5.74 2.43
C LEU A 44 3.26 -4.33 2.44
N LEU A 45 2.46 -3.32 2.06
CA LEU A 45 2.85 -1.92 2.12
C LEU A 45 3.26 -1.50 3.53
N THR A 46 2.49 -1.90 4.55
CA THR A 46 2.80 -1.60 5.94
C THR A 46 4.14 -2.19 6.36
N ALA A 47 4.44 -3.43 5.97
CA ALA A 47 5.72 -4.06 6.30
C ALA A 47 6.91 -3.34 5.66
N ILE A 48 6.75 -2.85 4.42
CA ILE A 48 7.78 -2.06 3.74
C ILE A 48 7.95 -0.69 4.41
N ASP A 49 6.85 0.01 4.73
CA ASP A 49 6.89 1.28 5.46
C ASP A 49 7.61 1.15 6.80
N ASP A 50 7.25 0.14 7.59
CA ASP A 50 7.85 -0.13 8.90
C ASP A 50 9.35 -0.42 8.78
N TYR A 51 9.77 -1.19 7.77
CA TYR A 51 11.17 -1.44 7.48
C TYR A 51 11.93 -0.13 7.17
N PHE A 52 11.39 0.71 6.30
CA PHE A 52 12.01 1.98 5.95
C PHE A 52 12.10 2.93 7.14
N ILE A 53 11.06 3.00 7.96
CA ILE A 53 11.07 3.84 9.18
C ILE A 53 12.07 3.30 10.21
N LYS A 54 12.16 1.98 10.38
CA LYS A 54 12.99 1.38 11.41
C LYS A 54 14.46 1.29 11.00
N GLU A 55 14.73 0.79 9.80
CA GLU A 55 16.11 0.45 9.39
C GLU A 55 16.74 1.61 8.60
N ILE A 56 15.99 2.22 7.65
CA ILE A 56 16.56 3.26 6.78
C ILE A 56 16.57 4.62 7.48
N ALA A 57 15.49 5.01 8.17
CA ALA A 57 15.45 6.29 8.88
C ALA A 57 16.50 6.37 10.01
N SER A 58 16.93 5.23 10.57
CA SER A 58 17.97 5.17 11.59
C SER A 58 19.35 5.68 11.12
N ASN A 59 19.55 5.76 9.80
CA ASN A 59 20.79 6.31 9.22
C ASN A 59 20.81 7.85 9.17
N TYR A 60 19.74 8.50 9.60
CA TYR A 60 19.60 9.96 9.62
C TYR A 60 19.47 10.50 11.03
N GLU A 61 19.75 11.79 11.20
CA GLU A 61 19.37 12.49 12.42
C GLU A 61 17.85 12.38 12.64
N PRO A 62 17.40 12.13 13.87
CA PRO A 62 15.98 11.97 14.17
C PRO A 62 15.14 13.16 13.69
N ALA A 63 14.06 12.88 12.99
CA ALA A 63 13.11 13.86 12.50
C ALA A 63 11.70 13.58 13.05
N PRO A 64 10.87 14.61 13.26
CA PRO A 64 9.51 14.43 13.74
C PRO A 64 8.63 13.56 12.83
N TYR A 65 8.88 13.61 11.53
CA TYR A 65 8.11 12.88 10.53
C TYR A 65 9.04 12.23 9.50
N SER A 66 9.13 10.91 9.51
CA SER A 66 9.80 10.11 8.48
C SER A 66 8.73 9.46 7.62
N VAL A 67 8.76 9.74 6.32
CA VAL A 67 7.72 9.30 5.38
C VAL A 67 8.36 8.47 4.27
N PRO A 68 8.03 7.17 4.18
CA PRO A 68 8.41 6.32 3.07
C PRO A 68 7.55 6.58 1.83
N PHE A 69 8.13 6.39 0.66
CA PHE A 69 7.48 6.48 -0.64
C PHE A 69 7.91 5.30 -1.50
N HIS A 70 7.01 4.79 -2.32
CA HIS A 70 7.27 3.63 -3.17
C HIS A 70 6.74 3.83 -4.58
N ASN A 71 7.56 3.44 -5.56
CA ASN A 71 7.15 3.22 -6.94
C ASN A 71 7.50 1.77 -7.29
N PHE A 72 6.52 0.87 -7.18
CA PHE A 72 6.71 -0.55 -7.47
C PHE A 72 6.84 -0.77 -8.97
N LEU A 73 7.82 -1.58 -9.35
CA LEU A 73 8.09 -1.95 -10.74
C LEU A 73 7.65 -3.39 -11.04
N ALA A 74 7.82 -4.28 -10.09
CA ALA A 74 7.40 -5.66 -10.20
C ALA A 74 7.26 -6.30 -8.81
N VAL A 75 6.37 -7.27 -8.71
CA VAL A 75 6.22 -8.15 -7.56
C VAL A 75 6.22 -9.59 -8.06
N ASP A 76 6.96 -10.47 -7.39
CA ASP A 76 6.90 -11.92 -7.57
C ASP A 76 6.54 -12.53 -6.23
N ASP A 77 5.32 -13.01 -6.10
CA ASP A 77 4.74 -13.62 -4.90
C ASP A 77 4.54 -15.15 -5.05
N THR A 78 5.21 -15.76 -6.03
CA THR A 78 5.11 -17.21 -6.28
C THR A 78 5.60 -18.05 -5.13
N ASP A 79 6.59 -17.57 -4.36
CA ASP A 79 7.04 -18.18 -3.12
C ASP A 79 6.69 -17.30 -1.91
N PRO A 80 5.74 -17.71 -1.04
CA PRO A 80 5.37 -16.93 0.14
C PRO A 80 6.48 -16.81 1.19
N GLN A 81 7.57 -17.59 1.08
CA GLN A 81 8.74 -17.48 1.95
C GLN A 81 9.81 -16.54 1.39
N ASP A 82 9.73 -16.17 0.11
CA ASP A 82 10.64 -15.22 -0.56
C ASP A 82 9.90 -14.42 -1.63
N ILE A 83 9.02 -13.53 -1.21
CA ILE A 83 8.31 -12.59 -2.08
C ILE A 83 9.29 -11.49 -2.48
N LEU A 84 9.43 -11.26 -3.79
CA LEU A 84 10.35 -10.29 -4.34
C LEU A 84 9.60 -9.04 -4.79
N VAL A 85 10.05 -7.87 -4.32
CA VAL A 85 9.47 -6.57 -4.70
C VAL A 85 10.56 -5.67 -5.24
N TRP A 86 10.53 -5.41 -6.56
CA TRP A 86 11.41 -4.44 -7.20
C TRP A 86 10.75 -3.08 -7.22
N GLY A 87 11.51 -2.06 -6.86
CA GLY A 87 10.96 -0.71 -6.83
C GLY A 87 12.01 0.39 -6.77
N ASP A 88 11.51 1.58 -6.98
CA ASP A 88 12.18 2.83 -6.65
C ASP A 88 11.54 3.36 -5.36
N PHE A 89 12.32 3.38 -4.29
CA PHE A 89 11.86 3.72 -2.94
C PHE A 89 12.53 5.00 -2.49
N TRP A 90 11.86 5.78 -1.65
CA TRP A 90 12.42 6.97 -1.00
C TRP A 90 12.08 6.94 0.49
N LEU A 91 12.93 7.56 1.27
CA LEU A 91 12.59 8.00 2.61
C LEU A 91 12.89 9.48 2.71
N LEU A 92 11.91 10.30 3.06
CA LEU A 92 12.10 11.72 3.29
C LEU A 92 11.69 12.08 4.72
N ASN A 93 12.55 12.82 5.39
CA ASN A 93 12.37 13.27 6.75
C ASN A 93 11.92 14.72 6.75
N TYR A 94 10.88 15.01 7.51
CA TYR A 94 10.25 16.32 7.56
C TYR A 94 10.19 16.89 8.97
N LYS A 95 10.18 18.22 9.04
CA LYS A 95 9.74 18.99 10.21
C LYS A 95 8.61 19.93 9.80
N GLN A 96 7.68 20.19 10.72
CA GLN A 96 6.61 21.16 10.49
C GLN A 96 7.10 22.57 10.79
N ALA A 97 6.77 23.51 9.92
CA ALA A 97 6.98 24.96 10.11
C ALA A 97 5.70 25.69 9.66
N GLY A 98 4.89 26.10 10.62
CA GLY A 98 3.54 26.61 10.34
C GLY A 98 2.65 25.55 9.69
N ASP A 99 2.11 25.83 8.53
CA ASP A 99 1.27 24.94 7.72
C ASP A 99 2.08 24.17 6.63
N THR A 100 3.40 24.10 6.77
CA THR A 100 4.31 23.52 5.77
C THR A 100 5.16 22.39 6.39
N LEU A 101 5.21 21.22 5.74
CA LEU A 101 6.22 20.19 5.97
C LEU A 101 7.49 20.55 5.20
N LYS A 102 8.58 20.82 5.90
CA LYS A 102 9.89 21.08 5.30
C LYS A 102 10.74 19.83 5.32
N CYS A 103 11.19 19.38 4.15
CA CYS A 103 12.14 18.29 4.04
C CYS A 103 13.48 18.73 4.65
N VAL A 104 14.03 17.90 5.55
CA VAL A 104 15.28 18.17 6.25
C VAL A 104 16.38 17.16 5.91
N SER A 105 16.04 15.97 5.52
CA SER A 105 16.95 14.91 5.07
C SER A 105 16.20 13.81 4.35
N GLY A 106 16.91 12.85 3.77
CA GLY A 106 16.35 11.69 3.12
C GLY A 106 17.17 11.24 1.92
N GLY A 107 16.71 10.23 1.24
CA GLY A 107 17.38 9.66 0.09
C GLY A 107 16.52 8.74 -0.75
N ASN A 108 17.09 8.33 -1.88
CA ASN A 108 16.55 7.35 -2.78
C ASN A 108 17.23 5.99 -2.55
N TYR A 109 16.44 4.92 -2.58
CA TYR A 109 16.85 3.57 -2.23
C TYR A 109 16.27 2.57 -3.24
N SER A 110 16.55 2.75 -4.51
CA SER A 110 16.11 1.81 -5.54
C SER A 110 16.69 0.42 -5.31
N GLY A 111 15.89 -0.63 -5.53
CA GLY A 111 16.37 -1.97 -5.28
C GLY A 111 15.30 -3.06 -5.31
N LYS A 112 15.63 -4.18 -4.67
CA LYS A 112 14.77 -5.35 -4.54
C LYS A 112 14.65 -5.75 -3.07
N LEU A 113 13.43 -5.72 -2.56
CA LEU A 113 13.09 -6.22 -1.23
C LEU A 113 12.75 -7.71 -1.31
N HIS A 114 13.18 -8.45 -0.30
CA HIS A 114 12.80 -9.83 -0.03
C HIS A 114 11.86 -9.83 1.17
N LEU A 115 10.64 -10.33 0.99
CA LEU A 115 9.66 -10.41 2.06
C LEU A 115 9.23 -11.86 2.27
N ARG A 116 8.80 -12.15 3.49
CA ARG A 116 8.22 -13.43 3.86
C ARG A 116 6.83 -13.20 4.44
N LYS A 117 5.86 -13.98 3.97
CA LYS A 117 4.52 -14.00 4.53
C LYS A 117 4.52 -14.74 5.86
N ARG A 118 3.89 -14.15 6.88
CA ARG A 118 3.72 -14.75 8.20
C ARG A 118 2.41 -15.54 8.29
N ASP A 119 2.32 -16.43 9.28
CA ASP A 119 1.11 -17.24 9.55
C ASP A 119 -0.11 -16.39 9.93
N ASP A 120 0.11 -15.18 10.47
CA ASP A 120 -0.96 -14.24 10.82
C ASP A 120 -1.47 -13.42 9.63
N GLY A 121 -0.93 -13.64 8.42
CA GLY A 121 -1.26 -12.90 7.20
C GLY A 121 -0.48 -11.60 7.01
N GLY A 122 0.41 -11.24 7.93
CA GLY A 122 1.35 -10.15 7.79
C GLY A 122 2.58 -10.51 6.97
N PHE A 123 3.51 -9.55 6.83
CA PHE A 123 4.77 -9.74 6.14
C PHE A 123 5.94 -9.25 6.99
N ASP A 124 7.10 -9.87 6.78
CA ASP A 124 8.39 -9.40 7.29
C ASP A 124 9.30 -9.07 6.10
N VAL A 125 9.95 -7.91 6.11
CA VAL A 125 11.08 -7.66 5.21
C VAL A 125 12.29 -8.41 5.74
N VAL A 126 12.79 -9.36 4.95
CA VAL A 126 13.93 -10.23 5.32
C VAL A 126 15.25 -9.58 4.93
N SER A 127 15.30 -8.98 3.75
CA SER A 127 16.50 -8.28 3.25
C SER A 127 16.16 -7.26 2.18
N PHE A 128 17.10 -6.37 1.91
CA PHE A 128 17.01 -5.37 0.87
C PHE A 128 18.31 -5.33 0.06
N GLU A 129 18.23 -5.65 -1.22
CA GLU A 129 19.30 -5.48 -2.19
C GLU A 129 19.19 -4.08 -2.78
N GLN A 130 20.03 -3.17 -2.31
CA GLN A 130 20.02 -1.77 -2.74
C GLN A 130 20.98 -1.54 -3.90
N VAL A 131 20.58 -0.69 -4.85
CA VAL A 131 21.46 -0.17 -5.91
C VAL A 131 22.56 0.67 -5.28
N GLY A 132 23.80 0.41 -5.66
CA GLY A 132 24.97 1.14 -5.16
C GLY A 132 25.09 2.53 -5.76
N ASP A 133 25.88 3.36 -5.13
CA ASP A 133 26.14 4.74 -5.57
C ASP A 133 27.36 4.88 -6.47
N GLY A 134 27.44 6.00 -7.15
CA GLY A 134 28.60 6.39 -7.97
C GLY A 134 28.94 5.36 -9.05
N SER A 135 30.16 4.86 -9.05
CA SER A 135 30.61 3.86 -10.04
C SER A 135 29.93 2.50 -9.91
N GLN A 136 29.33 2.21 -8.76
CA GLN A 136 28.58 0.97 -8.51
C GLN A 136 27.13 1.05 -8.97
N TYR A 137 26.58 2.22 -9.28
CA TYR A 137 25.20 2.40 -9.68
C TYR A 137 24.80 1.48 -10.84
N LEU A 138 25.44 1.63 -11.98
CA LEU A 138 25.05 0.89 -13.18
C LEU A 138 25.26 -0.62 -13.07
N PRO A 139 26.42 -1.14 -12.55
CA PRO A 139 26.60 -2.57 -12.36
C PRO A 139 25.57 -3.19 -11.41
N THR A 140 25.31 -2.57 -10.26
CA THR A 140 24.37 -3.11 -9.27
C THR A 140 22.93 -2.99 -9.73
N ALA A 141 22.53 -1.88 -10.36
CA ALA A 141 21.20 -1.73 -10.93
C ALA A 141 20.90 -2.80 -11.98
N LYS A 142 21.84 -3.08 -12.90
CA LYS A 142 21.68 -4.17 -13.88
C LYS A 142 21.57 -5.54 -13.22
N ALA A 143 22.36 -5.80 -12.20
CA ALA A 143 22.33 -7.08 -11.47
C ALA A 143 21.02 -7.29 -10.72
N ILE A 144 20.51 -6.25 -10.04
CA ILE A 144 19.29 -6.30 -9.20
C ILE A 144 18.03 -6.37 -10.08
N PHE A 145 17.95 -5.53 -11.11
CA PHE A 145 16.74 -5.41 -11.93
C PHE A 145 16.69 -6.39 -13.11
N GLY A 146 17.83 -6.89 -13.61
CA GLY A 146 17.89 -7.88 -14.68
C GLY A 146 17.07 -7.46 -15.91
N ASP A 147 16.09 -8.25 -16.29
CA ASP A 147 15.15 -7.98 -17.39
C ASP A 147 14.24 -6.75 -17.15
N LYS A 148 14.12 -6.29 -15.92
CA LYS A 148 13.34 -5.10 -15.51
C LYS A 148 14.16 -3.80 -15.53
N PHE A 149 15.45 -3.88 -15.93
CA PHE A 149 16.37 -2.74 -15.85
C PHE A 149 15.89 -1.53 -16.68
N ASP A 150 15.38 -1.76 -17.90
CA ASP A 150 14.89 -0.67 -18.76
C ASP A 150 13.62 0.00 -18.16
N ALA A 151 12.71 -0.79 -17.57
CA ALA A 151 11.56 -0.28 -16.87
C ALA A 151 11.95 0.56 -15.64
N PHE A 152 12.96 0.07 -14.90
CA PHE A 152 13.54 0.82 -13.78
C PHE A 152 14.12 2.16 -14.23
N GLN A 153 14.93 2.18 -15.29
CA GLN A 153 15.52 3.43 -15.79
C GLN A 153 14.44 4.45 -16.20
N LYS A 154 13.38 3.97 -16.88
CA LYS A 154 12.25 4.83 -17.26
C LYS A 154 11.53 5.42 -16.04
N ALA A 155 11.20 4.58 -15.06
CA ALA A 155 10.51 5.02 -13.84
C ALA A 155 11.38 5.97 -13.00
N ASN A 156 12.67 5.68 -12.87
CA ASN A 156 13.62 6.52 -12.12
C ASN A 156 13.83 7.90 -12.78
N ALA A 157 13.64 8.02 -14.10
CA ALA A 157 13.72 9.28 -14.83
C ALA A 157 12.39 10.04 -14.89
N ASP A 158 11.27 9.44 -14.47
CA ASP A 158 9.94 10.07 -14.50
C ASP A 158 9.72 10.94 -13.26
N GLU A 159 10.27 12.16 -13.31
CA GLU A 159 10.14 13.14 -12.23
C GLU A 159 8.67 13.51 -11.97
N LYS A 160 7.82 13.50 -13.00
CA LYS A 160 6.40 13.83 -12.86
C LYS A 160 5.68 12.75 -12.03
N GLN A 161 5.88 11.48 -12.36
CA GLN A 161 5.31 10.36 -11.60
C GLN A 161 5.81 10.37 -10.15
N ARG A 162 7.10 10.59 -9.93
CA ARG A 162 7.69 10.70 -8.59
C ARG A 162 7.04 11.81 -7.77
N GLU A 163 6.78 12.95 -8.39
CA GLU A 163 6.13 14.09 -7.73
C GLU A 163 4.66 13.78 -7.41
N GLU A 164 3.91 13.14 -8.30
CA GLU A 164 2.53 12.70 -8.08
C GLU A 164 2.44 11.71 -6.92
N ILE A 165 3.35 10.73 -6.84
CA ILE A 165 3.45 9.78 -5.72
C ILE A 165 3.70 10.56 -4.43
N ARG A 166 4.68 11.47 -4.41
CA ARG A 166 5.02 12.26 -3.23
C ARG A 166 3.84 13.07 -2.71
N GLN A 167 3.16 13.79 -3.58
CA GLN A 167 1.99 14.59 -3.21
C GLN A 167 0.87 13.73 -2.62
N SER A 168 0.58 12.59 -3.26
CA SER A 168 -0.45 11.66 -2.81
C SER A 168 -0.13 11.08 -1.44
N VAL A 169 1.10 10.59 -1.25
CA VAL A 169 1.53 9.97 0.03
C VAL A 169 1.55 11.00 1.15
N LEU A 170 2.09 12.21 0.91
CA LEU A 170 2.10 13.27 1.92
C LEU A 170 0.69 13.73 2.30
N ALA A 171 -0.22 13.87 1.34
CA ALA A 171 -1.61 14.24 1.62
C ALA A 171 -2.29 13.17 2.48
N ALA A 172 -2.08 11.88 2.19
CA ALA A 172 -2.57 10.78 3.01
C ALA A 172 -1.97 10.78 4.42
N TYR A 173 -0.65 10.99 4.51
CA TYR A 173 0.07 11.05 5.78
C TYR A 173 -0.45 12.19 6.66
N VAL A 174 -0.59 13.39 6.11
CA VAL A 174 -1.11 14.58 6.80
C VAL A 174 -2.53 14.33 7.29
N SER A 175 -3.40 13.78 6.45
CA SER A 175 -4.79 13.45 6.81
C SER A 175 -4.85 12.39 7.90
N LYS A 176 -4.12 11.29 7.76
CA LYS A 176 -4.08 10.17 8.74
C LYS A 176 -3.63 10.62 10.12
N ASN A 177 -2.66 11.55 10.18
CA ASN A 177 -2.07 12.04 11.42
C ASN A 177 -2.73 13.33 11.94
N GLY A 178 -3.76 13.85 11.29
CA GLY A 178 -4.47 15.08 11.69
C GLY A 178 -3.57 16.31 11.75
N LEU A 179 -2.56 16.39 10.87
CA LEU A 179 -1.60 17.50 10.89
C LEU A 179 -2.22 18.75 10.25
N PRO A 180 -2.08 19.95 10.86
CA PRO A 180 -2.58 21.21 10.31
C PRO A 180 -1.66 21.74 9.19
N VAL A 181 -1.40 20.91 8.19
CA VAL A 181 -0.44 21.15 7.11
C VAL A 181 -1.16 21.24 5.78
N LYS A 182 -0.77 22.20 4.95
CA LYS A 182 -1.31 22.44 3.61
C LYS A 182 -0.25 22.39 2.50
N TYR A 183 1.02 22.48 2.86
CA TYR A 183 2.14 22.58 1.94
C TYR A 183 3.26 21.62 2.34
N TYR A 184 4.10 21.27 1.37
CA TYR A 184 5.42 20.69 1.63
C TYR A 184 6.47 21.49 0.87
N GLN A 185 7.73 21.41 1.31
CA GLN A 185 8.83 22.17 0.75
C GLN A 185 10.13 21.37 0.83
N ASP A 186 10.81 21.23 -0.31
CA ASP A 186 12.18 20.77 -0.37
C ASP A 186 13.15 21.92 -0.15
N PHE A 187 14.38 21.57 0.30
CA PHE A 187 15.42 22.55 0.55
C PHE A 187 15.75 23.34 -0.72
N GLY A 188 15.66 24.67 -0.62
CA GLY A 188 15.96 25.59 -1.72
C GLY A 188 14.85 25.75 -2.78
N TRP A 189 13.69 25.06 -2.63
CA TRP A 189 12.58 25.13 -3.57
C TRP A 189 11.36 25.84 -2.96
N PRO A 190 10.47 26.40 -3.79
CA PRO A 190 9.20 26.94 -3.32
C PRO A 190 8.33 25.87 -2.65
N ALA A 191 7.48 26.29 -1.70
CA ALA A 191 6.49 25.40 -1.12
C ALA A 191 5.42 25.00 -2.16
N VAL A 192 5.06 23.72 -2.15
CA VAL A 192 4.05 23.13 -3.04
C VAL A 192 2.82 22.80 -2.21
N ARG A 193 1.63 23.15 -2.72
CA ARG A 193 0.37 22.85 -2.04
C ARG A 193 0.04 21.36 -2.15
N LEU A 194 -0.31 20.76 -1.03
CA LEU A 194 -0.82 19.39 -1.01
C LEU A 194 -2.24 19.35 -1.64
N PRO A 195 -2.56 18.29 -2.40
CA PRO A 195 -3.91 18.12 -2.94
C PRO A 195 -4.93 17.97 -1.81
N GLU A 196 -6.08 18.62 -1.98
CA GLU A 196 -7.24 18.43 -1.12
C GLU A 196 -7.93 17.13 -1.57
N GLY A 197 -7.92 16.08 -0.74
CA GLY A 197 -8.54 14.83 -1.13
C GLY A 197 -8.83 13.92 0.04
N THR A 198 -9.96 13.22 -0.05
CA THR A 198 -10.34 12.15 0.84
C THR A 198 -9.47 10.92 0.60
N ALA A 199 -9.20 10.15 1.65
CA ALA A 199 -8.40 8.92 1.61
C ALA A 199 -8.85 7.90 0.52
N GLU A 200 -10.11 7.95 0.10
CA GLU A 200 -10.71 7.08 -0.92
C GLU A 200 -10.16 7.31 -2.34
N ASN A 201 -9.90 8.57 -2.73
CA ASN A 201 -9.33 8.89 -4.05
C ASN A 201 -7.86 8.48 -4.19
N GLN A 202 -7.18 8.30 -3.07
CA GLN A 202 -5.74 7.99 -3.03
C GLN A 202 -5.47 6.49 -3.14
N ALA A 203 -6.38 5.64 -2.65
CA ALA A 203 -6.31 4.19 -2.86
C ALA A 203 -6.49 3.83 -4.35
N ALA A 204 -7.36 4.55 -5.07
CA ALA A 204 -7.60 4.34 -6.50
C ALA A 204 -6.37 4.67 -7.37
N SER A 205 -5.61 5.71 -7.02
CA SER A 205 -4.40 6.08 -7.76
C SER A 205 -3.24 5.08 -7.57
N ARG A 206 -3.14 4.47 -6.38
CA ARG A 206 -2.16 3.43 -6.08
C ARG A 206 -2.42 2.14 -6.89
N ASN A 207 -3.68 1.74 -7.00
CA ASN A 207 -4.05 0.51 -7.72
C ASN A 207 -3.82 0.62 -9.23
N GLN A 208 -3.83 1.83 -9.82
CA GLN A 208 -3.52 2.01 -11.24
C GLN A 208 -2.03 1.82 -11.56
N SER A 209 -1.14 2.08 -10.62
CA SER A 209 0.31 1.89 -10.83
C SER A 209 0.76 0.43 -10.72
N MET A 210 -0.05 -0.45 -10.10
CA MET A 210 0.26 -1.88 -9.92
C MET A 210 -0.35 -2.78 -11.02
N SER A 211 -1.23 -2.24 -11.88
CA SER A 211 -1.93 -3.01 -12.94
C SER A 211 -1.39 -2.76 -14.35
N GLN A 212 -0.27 -2.09 -14.50
CA GLN A 212 0.45 -1.89 -15.77
C GLN A 212 1.76 -2.66 -15.80
#